data_db5e55382e929f8754d89b28dc30d164
#
_entry.id   db5e55382e929f8754d89b28dc30d164
#
_cell.length_a   1.000
_cell.length_b   1.000
_cell.length_c   1.000
_cell.angle_alpha   90.00
_cell.angle_beta   90.00
_cell.angle_gamma   90.00
#
_symmetry.space_group_name_H-M   'P 1'
#
loop_
_entity.id
_entity.type
_entity.pdbx_description
1 polymer ?
#
loop_
_entity_poly.entity_id
_entity_poly.type
_entity_poly.pdbx_seq_one_letter_code
_entity_poly.pdbx_strand_id
1 'polypeptide(L)'
;MGAYKYLEELWRKKQSDAMRYVLRIRAWEYRQLPKVCRVSHSTRPDKARRLGMKAKQGYVVYRVAIRRGGRKRPNPKGIVYGKPKNQGINGLKNTRNLRSIAECRVGRVCKNLRVLKILFPIVVTTI
;
A
#
# COMPACT_ATOMS: atom_id res chain seq x y z
N MET A 1 -15.96 22.13 -4.33
CA MET A 1 -15.16 21.55 -3.21
C MET A 1 -15.97 20.70 -2.22
N GLY A 2 -17.29 20.73 -2.24
CA GLY A 2 -18.15 20.13 -1.22
C GLY A 2 -17.94 18.63 -0.96
N ALA A 3 -18.03 17.78 -1.99
CA ALA A 3 -17.99 16.32 -1.83
C ALA A 3 -16.68 15.79 -1.20
N TYR A 4 -15.55 16.35 -1.55
CA TYR A 4 -14.26 15.90 -1.01
C TYR A 4 -14.09 16.14 0.48
N LYS A 5 -14.65 17.25 0.98
CA LYS A 5 -14.63 17.57 2.41
C LYS A 5 -15.45 16.56 3.22
N TYR A 6 -16.61 16.20 2.73
CA TYR A 6 -17.47 15.19 3.38
C TYR A 6 -16.81 13.80 3.37
N LEU A 7 -16.20 13.40 2.25
CA LEU A 7 -15.42 12.16 2.18
C LEU A 7 -14.26 12.14 3.18
N GLU A 8 -13.56 13.26 3.32
CA GLU A 8 -12.48 13.38 4.29
C GLU A 8 -12.99 13.18 5.73
N GLU A 9 -14.12 13.78 6.07
CA GLU A 9 -14.72 13.62 7.39
C GLU A 9 -15.15 12.18 7.67
N LEU A 10 -15.73 11.50 6.68
CA LEU A 10 -16.07 10.08 6.79
C LEU A 10 -14.81 9.24 7.09
N TRP A 11 -13.72 9.51 6.43
CA TRP A 11 -12.46 8.78 6.65
C TRP A 11 -11.79 9.11 7.98
N ARG A 12 -12.03 10.27 8.55
CA ARG A 12 -11.60 10.59 9.92
C ARG A 12 -12.31 9.73 10.97
N LYS A 13 -13.56 9.35 10.71
CA LYS A 13 -14.38 8.52 11.60
C LYS A 13 -14.39 7.05 11.14
N LYS A 14 -13.23 6.45 11.02
CA LYS A 14 -13.08 5.06 10.51
C LYS A 14 -13.75 4.00 11.38
N GLN A 15 -14.01 4.29 12.64
CA GLN A 15 -14.65 3.36 13.57
C GLN A 15 -16.18 3.45 13.56
N SER A 16 -16.76 4.34 12.75
CA SER A 16 -18.21 4.37 12.55
C SER A 16 -18.69 3.08 11.87
N ASP A 17 -19.92 2.69 12.10
CA ASP A 17 -20.48 1.44 11.55
C ASP A 17 -20.47 1.43 10.03
N ALA A 18 -20.79 2.54 9.39
CA ALA A 18 -20.75 2.68 7.94
C ALA A 18 -19.34 2.45 7.39
N MET A 19 -18.32 3.05 8.01
CA MET A 19 -16.94 2.88 7.56
C MET A 19 -16.38 1.48 7.86
N ARG A 20 -16.76 0.88 8.97
CA ARG A 20 -16.41 -0.51 9.29
C ARG A 20 -16.97 -1.45 8.25
N TYR A 21 -18.22 -1.29 7.89
CA TYR A 21 -18.87 -2.10 6.84
C TYR A 21 -18.16 -1.97 5.50
N VAL A 22 -17.95 -0.74 5.03
CA VAL A 22 -17.26 -0.47 3.75
C VAL A 22 -15.84 -1.04 3.74
N LEU A 23 -15.08 -0.85 4.80
CA LEU A 23 -13.72 -1.38 4.89
C LEU A 23 -13.68 -2.90 4.92
N ARG A 24 -14.66 -3.54 5.53
CA ARG A 24 -14.79 -5.00 5.57
C ARG A 24 -15.03 -5.58 4.17
N ILE A 25 -15.96 -5.00 3.41
CA ILE A 25 -16.22 -5.40 2.04
C ILE A 25 -14.98 -5.18 1.16
N ARG A 26 -14.33 -4.03 1.26
CA ARG A 26 -13.11 -3.74 0.50
C ARG A 26 -11.98 -4.68 0.83
N ALA A 27 -11.79 -5.03 2.10
CA ALA A 27 -10.78 -6.00 2.51
C ALA A 27 -11.02 -7.38 1.88
N TRP A 28 -12.27 -7.82 1.80
CA TRP A 28 -12.64 -9.06 1.13
C TRP A 28 -12.32 -8.99 -0.37
N GLU A 29 -12.71 -7.92 -1.05
CA GLU A 29 -12.43 -7.70 -2.47
C GLU A 29 -10.92 -7.72 -2.74
N TYR A 30 -10.14 -7.00 -1.93
CA TYR A 30 -8.69 -6.88 -2.15
C TYR A 30 -7.93 -8.18 -1.96
N ARG A 31 -8.42 -9.10 -1.13
CA ARG A 31 -7.82 -10.43 -0.98
C ARG A 31 -7.94 -11.28 -2.23
N GLN A 32 -8.94 -11.04 -3.06
CA GLN A 32 -9.19 -11.81 -4.28
C GLN A 32 -8.43 -11.28 -5.50
N LEU A 33 -7.97 -10.04 -5.43
CA LEU A 33 -7.26 -9.39 -6.52
C LEU A 33 -5.81 -9.87 -6.65
N PRO A 34 -5.23 -9.80 -7.86
CA PRO A 34 -3.80 -10.01 -8.08
C PRO A 34 -2.95 -9.08 -7.21
N LYS A 35 -1.68 -9.47 -6.98
CA LYS A 35 -0.75 -8.69 -6.15
C LYS A 35 -0.46 -7.29 -6.67
N VAL A 36 -0.52 -7.11 -7.98
CA VAL A 36 -0.45 -5.81 -8.66
C VAL A 36 -1.58 -5.78 -9.66
N CYS A 37 -2.55 -4.91 -9.48
CA CYS A 37 -3.67 -4.77 -10.41
C CYS A 37 -3.98 -3.31 -10.70
N ARG A 38 -4.36 -3.03 -11.95
CA ARG A 38 -4.86 -1.73 -12.34
C ARG A 38 -6.29 -1.56 -11.83
N VAL A 39 -6.62 -0.38 -11.34
CA VAL A 39 -7.99 -0.01 -10.98
C VAL A 39 -8.46 1.17 -11.83
N SER A 40 -9.75 1.21 -12.11
CA SER A 40 -10.34 2.24 -12.98
C SER A 40 -10.25 3.64 -12.39
N HIS A 41 -10.42 3.75 -11.08
CA HIS A 41 -10.39 5.02 -10.36
C HIS A 41 -9.93 4.80 -8.92
N SER A 42 -9.53 5.88 -8.26
CA SER A 42 -9.16 5.81 -6.85
C SER A 42 -10.39 5.62 -5.96
N THR A 43 -10.28 4.71 -5.01
CA THR A 43 -11.32 4.51 -3.97
C THR A 43 -11.36 5.63 -2.93
N ARG A 44 -10.33 6.49 -2.95
CA ARG A 44 -10.24 7.69 -2.10
C ARG A 44 -9.88 8.91 -2.95
N PRO A 45 -10.84 9.48 -3.66
CA PRO A 45 -10.57 10.61 -4.55
C PRO A 45 -10.09 11.86 -3.79
N ASP A 46 -10.53 12.08 -2.58
CA ASP A 46 -10.08 13.15 -1.68
C ASP A 46 -8.57 13.06 -1.42
N LYS A 47 -8.10 11.90 -1.06
CA LYS A 47 -6.68 11.64 -0.77
C LYS A 47 -5.83 11.66 -2.04
N ALA A 48 -6.33 11.06 -3.12
CA ALA A 48 -5.64 11.05 -4.42
C ALA A 48 -5.38 12.47 -4.92
N ARG A 49 -6.38 13.33 -4.83
CA ARG A 49 -6.26 14.74 -5.21
C ARG A 49 -5.21 15.48 -4.37
N ARG A 50 -5.19 15.27 -3.06
CA ARG A 50 -4.19 15.89 -2.17
C ARG A 50 -2.76 15.43 -2.49
N LEU A 51 -2.60 14.24 -3.04
CA LEU A 51 -1.30 13.70 -3.42
C LEU A 51 -0.87 14.08 -4.85
N GLY A 52 -1.66 14.86 -5.56
CA GLY A 52 -1.32 15.39 -6.87
C GLY A 52 -1.90 14.62 -8.06
N MET A 53 -2.75 13.61 -7.83
CA MET A 53 -3.47 12.96 -8.91
C MET A 53 -4.49 13.91 -9.53
N LYS A 54 -4.57 13.89 -10.85
CA LYS A 54 -5.62 14.61 -11.62
C LYS A 54 -6.49 13.59 -12.35
N ALA A 55 -7.79 13.87 -12.42
CA ALA A 55 -8.76 13.05 -13.14
C ALA A 55 -8.73 13.35 -14.64
N LYS A 56 -7.61 13.07 -15.27
CA LYS A 56 -7.42 13.24 -16.72
C LYS A 56 -6.62 12.07 -17.29
N GLN A 57 -6.61 11.94 -18.61
CA GLN A 57 -5.76 10.97 -19.30
C GLN A 57 -4.29 11.18 -18.92
N GLY A 58 -3.52 10.09 -18.83
CA GLY A 58 -2.13 10.13 -18.40
C GLY A 58 -1.93 9.78 -16.92
N TYR A 59 -2.99 9.68 -16.13
CA TYR A 59 -2.93 9.24 -14.71
C TYR A 59 -3.61 7.88 -14.56
N VAL A 60 -2.91 6.95 -13.97
CA VAL A 60 -3.42 5.60 -13.70
C VAL A 60 -3.18 5.23 -12.25
N VAL A 61 -4.00 4.33 -11.73
CA VAL A 61 -3.95 3.88 -10.35
C VAL A 61 -3.75 2.37 -10.32
N TYR A 62 -2.77 1.93 -9.56
CA TYR A 62 -2.51 0.52 -9.30
C TYR A 62 -2.71 0.19 -7.83
N ARG A 63 -3.28 -0.97 -7.56
CA ARG A 63 -3.37 -1.53 -6.22
C ARG A 63 -2.30 -2.60 -6.05
N VAL A 64 -1.52 -2.48 -4.98
CA VAL A 64 -0.43 -3.41 -4.68
C VAL A 64 -0.64 -4.04 -3.31
N ALA A 65 -0.66 -5.36 -3.28
CA ALA A 65 -0.74 -6.10 -2.03
C ALA A 65 0.66 -6.46 -1.53
N ILE A 66 0.93 -6.15 -0.26
CA ILE A 66 2.18 -6.47 0.42
C ILE A 66 1.85 -7.20 1.72
N ARG A 67 2.52 -8.31 1.95
CA ARG A 67 2.40 -9.03 3.23
C ARG A 67 3.13 -8.26 4.33
N ARG A 68 2.49 -8.17 5.48
CA ARG A 68 3.09 -7.61 6.70
C ARG A 68 4.01 -8.62 7.38
N GLY A 69 4.79 -8.14 8.29
CA GLY A 69 5.68 -8.94 9.13
C GLY A 69 7.13 -8.48 9.05
N GLY A 70 7.94 -9.02 9.93
CA GLY A 70 9.38 -8.83 9.96
C GLY A 70 10.11 -9.79 9.02
N ARG A 71 11.42 -9.73 9.06
CA ARG A 71 12.31 -10.65 8.34
C ARG A 71 12.88 -11.67 9.32
N LYS A 72 12.62 -12.94 9.07
CA LYS A 72 13.33 -14.02 9.76
C LYS A 72 14.75 -14.11 9.21
N ARG A 73 15.75 -14.20 10.09
CA ARG A 73 17.15 -14.40 9.64
C ARG A 73 17.28 -15.74 8.92
N PRO A 74 17.82 -15.79 7.70
CA PRO A 74 17.92 -17.01 6.92
C PRO A 74 19.13 -17.86 7.36
N ASN A 75 19.09 -18.39 8.58
CA ASN A 75 20.11 -19.30 9.10
C ASN A 75 19.53 -20.68 9.29
N PRO A 76 20.24 -21.77 8.86
CA PRO A 76 19.82 -23.13 9.07
C PRO A 76 19.64 -23.43 10.56
N LYS A 77 18.54 -24.10 10.92
CA LYS A 77 18.20 -24.48 12.31
C LYS A 77 18.20 -23.35 13.35
N GLY A 78 18.19 -22.08 12.90
CA GLY A 78 18.26 -20.93 13.80
C GLY A 78 19.60 -20.76 14.51
N ILE A 79 20.64 -21.40 14.03
CA ILE A 79 21.98 -21.36 14.63
C ILE A 79 22.76 -20.18 14.05
N VAL A 80 23.10 -19.22 14.92
CA VAL A 80 23.92 -18.06 14.58
C VAL A 80 25.20 -18.13 15.40
N TYR A 81 26.31 -18.21 14.70
CA TYR A 81 27.63 -18.15 15.33
C TYR A 81 28.01 -16.69 15.52
N GLY A 82 28.43 -16.30 16.73
CA GLY A 82 28.83 -14.94 17.03
C GLY A 82 28.43 -14.51 18.46
N LYS A 83 28.64 -13.22 18.74
CA LYS A 83 28.33 -12.63 20.05
C LYS A 83 26.81 -12.61 20.32
N PRO A 84 26.37 -12.66 21.58
CA PRO A 84 24.94 -12.70 21.95
C PRO A 84 24.07 -11.62 21.32
N LYS A 85 24.58 -10.44 21.08
CA LYS A 85 23.85 -9.35 20.40
C LYS A 85 23.40 -9.67 18.98
N ASN A 86 24.05 -10.62 18.31
CA ASN A 86 23.80 -11.00 16.92
C ASN A 86 23.07 -12.34 16.80
N GLN A 87 22.63 -12.95 17.90
CA GLN A 87 21.97 -14.27 17.89
C GLN A 87 20.48 -14.23 17.56
N GLY A 88 19.85 -13.05 17.46
CA GLY A 88 18.43 -12.92 17.18
C GLY A 88 18.03 -13.45 15.82
N ILE A 89 16.93 -14.20 15.76
CA ILE A 89 16.37 -14.79 14.53
C ILE A 89 15.07 -14.10 14.13
N ASN A 90 14.11 -14.00 15.05
CA ASN A 90 12.74 -13.53 14.76
C ASN A 90 12.55 -12.04 15.01
N GLY A 91 13.47 -11.38 15.68
CA GLY A 91 13.37 -9.96 16.07
C GLY A 91 13.82 -8.96 15.00
N LEU A 92 14.26 -9.43 13.84
CA LEU A 92 14.78 -8.54 12.78
C LEU A 92 13.64 -7.80 12.09
N LYS A 93 13.83 -6.49 11.93
CA LYS A 93 12.89 -5.62 11.21
C LYS A 93 13.33 -5.44 9.76
N ASN A 94 12.35 -5.22 8.88
CA ASN A 94 12.64 -4.83 7.51
C ASN A 94 13.24 -3.43 7.47
N THR A 95 14.32 -3.25 6.73
CA THR A 95 14.97 -1.93 6.55
C THR A 95 14.14 -0.99 5.69
N ARG A 96 13.39 -1.54 4.74
CA ARG A 96 12.52 -0.79 3.82
C ARG A 96 11.09 -0.77 4.35
N ASN A 97 10.45 0.40 4.28
CA ASN A 97 9.03 0.51 4.63
C ASN A 97 8.14 -0.12 3.53
N LEU A 98 6.91 -0.45 3.89
CA LEU A 98 5.96 -1.09 2.96
C LEU A 98 5.66 -0.22 1.75
N ARG A 99 5.65 1.10 1.93
CA ARG A 99 5.46 2.06 0.84
C ARG A 99 6.55 1.94 -0.22
N SER A 100 7.82 1.97 0.18
CA SER A 100 8.96 1.83 -0.74
C SER A 100 8.94 0.50 -1.49
N ILE A 101 8.49 -0.58 -0.83
CA ILE A 101 8.35 -1.89 -1.47
C ILE A 101 7.25 -1.86 -2.53
N ALA A 102 6.11 -1.22 -2.26
CA ALA A 102 5.01 -1.09 -3.21
C ALA A 102 5.44 -0.29 -4.45
N GLU A 103 6.08 0.85 -4.26
CA GLU A 103 6.63 1.68 -5.35
C GLU A 103 7.58 0.88 -6.24
N CYS A 104 8.49 0.14 -5.63
CA CYS A 104 9.44 -0.70 -6.35
C CYS A 104 8.75 -1.80 -7.19
N ARG A 105 7.72 -2.45 -6.63
CA ARG A 105 6.98 -3.50 -7.35
C ARG A 105 6.23 -2.95 -8.55
N VAL A 106 5.55 -1.82 -8.41
CA VAL A 106 4.88 -1.16 -9.55
C VAL A 106 5.88 -0.70 -10.59
N GLY A 107 6.97 -0.06 -10.19
CA GLY A 107 8.00 0.38 -11.12
C GLY A 107 8.63 -0.74 -11.95
N ARG A 108 8.73 -1.95 -11.38
CA ARG A 108 9.21 -3.14 -12.12
C ARG A 108 8.18 -3.66 -13.14
N VAL A 109 6.90 -3.63 -12.78
CA VAL A 109 5.81 -4.10 -13.65
C VAL A 109 5.52 -3.08 -14.74
N CYS A 110 5.45 -1.81 -14.38
CA CYS A 110 5.06 -0.72 -15.26
C CYS A 110 6.27 0.18 -15.57
N LYS A 111 7.20 -0.29 -16.39
CA LYS A 111 8.46 0.41 -16.66
C LYS A 111 8.28 1.78 -17.33
N ASN A 112 7.22 1.95 -18.12
CA ASN A 112 6.93 3.17 -18.87
C ASN A 112 6.20 4.24 -18.03
N LEU A 113 5.88 3.94 -16.78
CA LEU A 113 5.12 4.84 -15.92
C LEU A 113 5.99 5.42 -14.81
N ARG A 114 5.85 6.72 -14.57
CA ARG A 114 6.45 7.37 -13.41
C ARG A 114 5.57 7.20 -12.20
N VAL A 115 6.12 6.67 -11.12
CA VAL A 115 5.42 6.59 -9.83
C VAL A 115 5.37 7.98 -9.21
N LEU A 116 4.18 8.53 -9.01
CA LEU A 116 3.99 9.84 -8.37
C LEU A 116 4.03 9.73 -6.85
N LYS A 117 3.04 9.06 -6.29
CA LYS A 117 2.92 8.85 -4.85
C LYS A 117 2.09 7.62 -4.54
N ILE A 118 2.29 7.09 -3.35
CA ILE A 118 1.42 6.05 -2.80
C ILE A 118 0.32 6.67 -1.96
N LEU A 119 -0.88 6.26 -2.31
CA LEU A 119 -2.09 6.37 -1.55
C LEU A 119 -2.34 5.03 -0.87
N PHE A 120 -2.07 4.90 0.43
CA PHE A 120 -2.32 3.61 1.07
C PHE A 120 -3.81 3.22 0.95
N PRO A 121 -4.15 2.07 0.39
CA PRO A 121 -3.33 0.97 -0.14
C PRO A 121 -3.08 0.99 -1.67
N ILE A 122 -3.01 2.13 -2.30
CA ILE A 122 -3.02 2.30 -3.76
C ILE A 122 -1.78 3.09 -4.21
N VAL A 123 -1.21 2.75 -5.36
CA VAL A 123 -0.12 3.49 -6.00
C VAL A 123 -0.66 4.30 -7.17
N VAL A 124 -0.31 5.57 -7.24
CA VAL A 124 -0.64 6.45 -8.37
C VAL A 124 0.59 6.60 -9.27
N THR A 125 0.41 6.38 -10.55
CA THR A 125 1.45 6.52 -11.56
C THR A 125 1.01 7.43 -12.70
N THR A 126 1.95 8.06 -13.39
CA THR A 126 1.74 8.83 -14.63
C THR A 126 2.47 8.20 -15.80
N ILE A 127 1.96 8.42 -16.97
CA ILE A 127 2.62 8.13 -18.25
C ILE A 127 3.67 9.20 -18.51
#